data_281edcbc643a9271916b90a3fd39caf5
#
_entry.id   281edcbc643a9271916b90a3fd39caf5
#
_cell.length_a   1.000
_cell.length_b   1.000
_cell.length_c   1.000
_cell.angle_alpha   90.00
_cell.angle_beta   90.00
_cell.angle_gamma   90.00
#
_symmetry.space_group_name_H-M   'P 1'
#
loop_
_entity.id
_entity.type
_entity.pdbx_description
1 polymer ?
#
loop_
_entity_poly.entity_id
_entity_poly.type
_entity_poly.pdbx_seq_one_letter_code
_entity_poly.pdbx_strand_id
1 'polypeptide(L)'
;MAETFSPEEIAVRRAKGMTTTYYTCCAEARPNTFTFSPPAEAEYLGWFAAKAGVDGYLRWALNSWVEKPLHDSRFTNWAAGDTYILYPDARTSIRFERLIEGIQAYEKIRILRNATDKRGRSKNYGKQLDKILEAFDPLTLTPASATDVVKKAKQELNRF
;
A
#
# COMPACT_ATOMS: atom_id res chain seq x y z
N MET A 1 1.76 3.47 -14.14
CA MET A 1 0.49 3.27 -13.40
C MET A 1 -0.64 3.57 -14.35
N ALA A 2 -1.63 2.69 -14.42
CA ALA A 2 -2.84 2.93 -15.18
C ALA A 2 -3.52 4.22 -14.70
N GLU A 3 -4.38 4.80 -15.54
CA GLU A 3 -5.11 6.04 -15.29
C GLU A 3 -5.56 6.15 -13.83
N THR A 4 -5.03 7.15 -13.14
CA THR A 4 -5.44 7.44 -11.77
C THR A 4 -6.61 8.43 -11.84
N PHE A 5 -7.68 8.14 -11.13
CA PHE A 5 -8.76 9.11 -10.95
C PHE A 5 -8.21 10.40 -10.31
N SER A 6 -8.71 11.53 -10.77
CA SER A 6 -8.42 12.81 -10.10
C SER A 6 -9.02 12.82 -8.68
N PRO A 7 -8.51 13.65 -7.77
CA PRO A 7 -9.10 13.81 -6.43
C PRO A 7 -10.60 14.14 -6.48
N GLU A 8 -11.02 14.92 -7.47
CA GLU A 8 -12.42 15.33 -7.69
C GLU A 8 -13.28 14.12 -8.10
N GLU A 9 -12.78 13.28 -9.01
CA GLU A 9 -13.48 12.06 -9.41
C GLU A 9 -13.61 11.08 -8.25
N ILE A 10 -12.56 10.90 -7.45
CA ILE A 10 -12.58 10.06 -6.23
C ILE A 10 -13.64 10.59 -5.26
N ALA A 11 -13.71 11.91 -5.05
CA ALA A 11 -14.71 12.53 -4.17
C ALA A 11 -16.15 12.31 -4.68
N VAL A 12 -16.38 12.48 -5.98
CA VAL A 12 -17.71 12.22 -6.60
C VAL A 12 -18.09 10.75 -6.47
N ARG A 13 -17.18 9.83 -6.70
CA ARG A 13 -17.41 8.38 -6.54
C ARG A 13 -17.76 8.04 -5.10
N ARG A 14 -16.99 8.56 -4.15
CA ARG A 14 -17.22 8.35 -2.70
C ARG A 14 -18.57 8.90 -2.25
N ALA A 15 -18.98 10.07 -2.72
CA ALA A 15 -20.29 10.64 -2.44
C ALA A 15 -21.46 9.76 -2.95
N LYS A 16 -21.22 8.94 -3.98
CA LYS A 16 -22.16 7.93 -4.50
C LYS A 16 -22.04 6.56 -3.81
N GLY A 17 -21.25 6.43 -2.75
CA GLY A 17 -20.99 5.16 -2.05
C GLY A 17 -20.11 4.18 -2.83
N MET A 18 -19.38 4.64 -3.84
CA MET A 18 -18.48 3.80 -4.64
C MET A 18 -17.09 3.74 -4.01
N THR A 19 -16.51 2.55 -3.95
CA THR A 19 -15.13 2.32 -3.56
C THR A 19 -14.19 2.56 -4.73
N THR A 20 -13.07 3.22 -4.49
CA THR A 20 -12.00 3.44 -5.47
C THR A 20 -10.72 2.82 -4.93
N THR A 21 -10.14 1.88 -5.66
CA THR A 21 -8.87 1.23 -5.32
C THR A 21 -7.87 1.40 -6.45
N TYR A 22 -6.60 1.19 -6.15
CA TYR A 22 -5.56 1.02 -7.16
C TYR A 22 -4.95 -0.39 -7.05
N TYR A 23 -4.24 -0.85 -8.07
CA TYR A 23 -3.53 -2.10 -8.02
C TYR A 23 -2.17 -2.02 -8.70
N THR A 24 -1.30 -2.96 -8.40
CA THR A 24 -0.05 -3.21 -9.11
C THR A 24 -0.01 -4.63 -9.64
N CYS A 25 0.68 -4.82 -10.77
CA CYS A 25 0.90 -6.12 -11.39
C CYS A 25 2.32 -6.20 -11.96
N CYS A 26 2.55 -7.07 -12.93
CA CYS A 26 3.85 -7.19 -13.61
C CYS A 26 4.28 -5.94 -14.40
N ALA A 27 3.37 -5.01 -14.68
CA ALA A 27 3.67 -3.79 -15.43
C ALA A 27 4.42 -2.74 -14.60
N GLU A 28 4.20 -2.71 -13.29
CA GLU A 28 4.86 -1.78 -12.39
C GLU A 28 6.12 -2.40 -11.79
N ALA A 29 7.27 -1.80 -12.08
CA ALA A 29 8.52 -2.25 -11.47
C ALA A 29 8.55 -1.98 -9.95
N ARG A 30 7.98 -0.83 -9.51
CA ARG A 30 7.94 -0.35 -8.09
C ARG A 30 6.78 0.63 -7.88
N PRO A 31 6.20 0.65 -6.65
CA PRO A 31 6.31 -0.39 -5.60
C PRO A 31 5.60 -1.68 -6.02
N ASN A 32 6.12 -2.84 -5.63
CA ASN A 32 5.51 -4.13 -5.96
C ASN A 32 5.76 -5.19 -4.86
N THR A 33 5.19 -6.39 -5.05
CA THR A 33 5.29 -7.52 -4.12
C THR A 33 5.92 -8.75 -4.76
N PHE A 34 6.85 -8.58 -5.69
CA PHE A 34 7.62 -9.69 -6.24
C PHE A 34 8.52 -10.34 -5.18
N THR A 35 8.96 -11.57 -5.40
CA THR A 35 9.90 -12.24 -4.46
C THR A 35 11.24 -11.54 -4.37
N PHE A 36 11.62 -10.77 -5.37
CA PHE A 36 12.84 -9.96 -5.43
C PHE A 36 12.62 -8.47 -5.11
N SER A 37 11.37 -8.03 -4.88
CA SER A 37 11.10 -6.68 -4.40
C SER A 37 11.58 -6.50 -2.96
N PRO A 38 12.18 -5.36 -2.60
CA PRO A 38 12.41 -5.02 -1.21
C PRO A 38 11.13 -5.18 -0.38
N PRO A 39 11.15 -5.87 0.77
CA PRO A 39 9.92 -6.11 1.54
C PRO A 39 9.16 -4.83 1.94
N ALA A 40 9.88 -3.73 2.12
CA ALA A 40 9.28 -2.43 2.43
C ALA A 40 8.37 -1.89 1.31
N GLU A 41 8.51 -2.35 0.06
CA GLU A 41 7.62 -1.95 -1.02
C GLU A 41 6.19 -2.46 -0.79
N ALA A 42 6.01 -3.63 -0.18
CA ALA A 42 4.68 -4.13 0.17
C ALA A 42 4.00 -3.24 1.24
N GLU A 43 4.74 -2.75 2.21
CA GLU A 43 4.25 -1.79 3.21
C GLU A 43 3.95 -0.42 2.58
N TYR A 44 4.81 0.03 1.66
CA TYR A 44 4.67 1.28 0.92
C TYR A 44 3.31 1.38 0.18
N LEU A 45 2.75 0.26 -0.28
CA LEU A 45 1.47 0.23 -1.00
C LEU A 45 0.32 0.83 -0.17
N GLY A 46 0.25 0.55 1.13
CA GLY A 46 -0.76 1.14 2.02
C GLY A 46 -0.58 2.65 2.21
N TRP A 47 0.66 3.09 2.37
CA TRP A 47 0.99 4.51 2.48
C TRP A 47 0.64 5.28 1.21
N PHE A 48 0.95 4.70 0.05
CA PHE A 48 0.60 5.30 -1.23
C PHE A 48 -0.92 5.39 -1.43
N ALA A 49 -1.70 4.39 -1.02
CA ALA A 49 -3.16 4.47 -1.02
C ALA A 49 -3.66 5.69 -0.22
N ALA A 50 -3.08 5.92 0.96
CA ALA A 50 -3.42 7.07 1.81
C ALA A 50 -3.05 8.41 1.15
N LYS A 51 -1.89 8.49 0.47
CA LYS A 51 -1.47 9.66 -0.30
C LYS A 51 -2.39 9.94 -1.46
N ALA A 52 -2.70 8.92 -2.25
CA ALA A 52 -3.56 9.04 -3.42
C ALA A 52 -5.03 9.32 -3.07
N GLY A 53 -5.39 9.23 -1.80
CA GLY A 53 -6.75 9.46 -1.33
C GLY A 53 -7.75 8.39 -1.78
N VAL A 54 -7.27 7.22 -2.22
CA VAL A 54 -8.11 6.09 -2.61
C VAL A 54 -8.51 5.25 -1.40
N ASP A 55 -9.51 4.38 -1.57
CA ASP A 55 -10.11 3.62 -0.47
C ASP A 55 -9.33 2.33 -0.15
N GLY A 56 -8.32 1.99 -0.95
CA GLY A 56 -7.46 0.84 -0.69
C GLY A 56 -6.63 0.38 -1.87
N TYR A 57 -5.96 -0.73 -1.64
CA TYR A 57 -5.13 -1.44 -2.61
C TYR A 57 -5.77 -2.78 -2.99
N LEU A 58 -5.81 -3.08 -4.27
CA LEU A 58 -6.28 -4.34 -4.81
C LEU A 58 -5.08 -5.13 -5.36
N ARG A 59 -4.91 -6.37 -4.92
CA ARG A 59 -4.00 -7.30 -5.56
C ARG A 59 -4.79 -8.19 -6.52
N TRP A 60 -4.34 -8.28 -7.78
CA TRP A 60 -5.04 -9.07 -8.81
C TRP A 60 -5.00 -10.57 -8.53
N ALA A 61 -3.96 -11.06 -7.85
CA ALA A 61 -3.83 -12.44 -7.42
C ALA A 61 -3.13 -12.50 -6.05
N LEU A 62 -3.71 -13.24 -5.12
CA LEU A 62 -3.23 -13.38 -3.76
C LEU A 62 -2.62 -14.76 -3.50
N ASN A 63 -3.17 -15.81 -4.12
CA ASN A 63 -2.87 -17.21 -3.88
C ASN A 63 -2.97 -18.08 -5.15
N SER A 64 -2.71 -17.49 -6.32
CA SER A 64 -2.63 -18.24 -7.58
C SER A 64 -1.25 -18.89 -7.70
N TRP A 65 -1.16 -20.09 -7.14
CA TRP A 65 0.11 -20.79 -6.99
C TRP A 65 0.61 -21.42 -8.29
N VAL A 66 1.92 -21.48 -8.41
CA VAL A 66 2.64 -22.34 -9.35
C VAL A 66 2.60 -23.80 -8.85
N GLU A 67 3.08 -24.75 -9.65
CA GLU A 67 3.01 -26.19 -9.30
C GLU A 67 3.72 -26.52 -7.96
N LYS A 68 4.88 -25.91 -7.70
CA LYS A 68 5.69 -26.14 -6.51
C LYS A 68 6.06 -24.83 -5.80
N PRO A 69 5.09 -24.11 -5.22
CA PRO A 69 5.29 -22.74 -4.76
C PRO A 69 6.31 -22.60 -3.62
N LEU A 70 6.58 -23.65 -2.86
CA LEU A 70 7.58 -23.65 -1.79
C LEU A 70 9.01 -23.88 -2.29
N HIS A 71 9.19 -24.31 -3.54
CA HIS A 71 10.49 -24.59 -4.14
C HIS A 71 10.86 -23.56 -5.20
N ASP A 72 9.87 -23.14 -5.98
CA ASP A 72 10.09 -22.21 -7.09
C ASP A 72 8.89 -21.27 -7.24
N SER A 73 9.12 -19.98 -7.11
CA SER A 73 8.11 -18.96 -7.24
C SER A 73 7.97 -18.38 -8.65
N ARG A 74 8.78 -18.86 -9.59
CA ARG A 74 8.75 -18.38 -10.98
C ARG A 74 7.51 -18.88 -11.69
N PHE A 75 6.89 -17.99 -12.43
CA PHE A 75 5.80 -18.31 -13.33
C PHE A 75 6.21 -18.00 -14.77
N THR A 76 5.81 -18.82 -15.73
CA THR A 76 6.33 -18.73 -17.11
C THR A 76 6.19 -17.36 -17.75
N ASN A 77 5.10 -16.63 -17.47
CA ASN A 77 4.75 -15.37 -18.12
C ASN A 77 4.83 -14.15 -17.19
N TRP A 78 5.04 -14.37 -15.88
CA TRP A 78 4.97 -13.31 -14.88
C TRP A 78 6.21 -13.28 -14.01
N ALA A 79 6.49 -12.12 -13.42
CA ALA A 79 7.58 -11.98 -12.48
C ALA A 79 7.41 -12.92 -11.27
N ALA A 80 8.51 -13.44 -10.74
CA ALA A 80 8.46 -14.37 -9.62
C ALA A 80 7.72 -13.79 -8.40
N GLY A 81 6.68 -14.48 -7.96
CA GLY A 81 5.81 -14.05 -6.84
C GLY A 81 4.72 -13.04 -7.22
N ASP A 82 4.55 -12.69 -8.49
CA ASP A 82 3.48 -11.79 -8.93
C ASP A 82 2.10 -12.39 -8.69
N THR A 83 1.96 -13.70 -8.87
CA THR A 83 0.67 -14.41 -8.79
C THR A 83 0.26 -14.79 -7.37
N TYR A 84 1.14 -14.66 -6.37
CA TYR A 84 0.80 -14.96 -4.98
C TYR A 84 1.74 -14.30 -3.97
N ILE A 85 1.19 -13.98 -2.81
CA ILE A 85 1.92 -13.50 -1.62
C ILE A 85 1.60 -14.35 -0.38
N LEU A 86 0.54 -15.17 -0.44
CA LEU A 86 0.23 -16.24 0.50
C LEU A 86 0.61 -17.58 -0.10
N TYR A 87 1.19 -18.45 0.71
CA TYR A 87 1.58 -19.80 0.33
C TYR A 87 0.50 -20.84 0.72
N PRO A 88 0.57 -22.09 0.19
CA PRO A 88 -0.34 -23.15 0.61
C PRO A 88 -0.38 -23.34 2.12
N ASP A 89 -1.47 -23.89 2.64
CA ASP A 89 -1.70 -24.15 4.07
C ASP A 89 -1.69 -22.87 4.92
N ALA A 90 -2.18 -21.76 4.34
CA ALA A 90 -2.24 -20.44 4.97
C ALA A 90 -0.86 -19.93 5.47
N ARG A 91 0.22 -20.41 4.88
CA ARG A 91 1.57 -19.91 5.22
C ARG A 91 1.72 -18.48 4.72
N THR A 92 2.13 -17.63 5.61
CA THR A 92 2.40 -16.22 5.32
C THR A 92 3.76 -16.03 4.62
N SER A 93 4.02 -14.84 4.15
CA SER A 93 5.32 -14.42 3.63
C SER A 93 5.68 -13.03 4.17
N ILE A 94 6.97 -12.69 4.14
CA ILE A 94 7.41 -11.34 4.52
C ILE A 94 6.70 -10.26 3.72
N ARG A 95 6.34 -10.50 2.46
CA ARG A 95 5.60 -9.58 1.60
C ARG A 95 4.18 -9.36 2.12
N PHE A 96 3.52 -10.42 2.57
CA PHE A 96 2.17 -10.35 3.12
C PHE A 96 2.17 -9.65 4.49
N GLU A 97 3.11 -9.98 5.37
CA GLU A 97 3.24 -9.31 6.67
C GLU A 97 3.50 -7.81 6.51
N ARG A 98 4.35 -7.43 5.58
CA ARG A 98 4.60 -6.01 5.27
C ARG A 98 3.39 -5.32 4.65
N LEU A 99 2.60 -6.01 3.84
CA LEU A 99 1.34 -5.47 3.33
C LEU A 99 0.35 -5.20 4.46
N ILE A 100 0.26 -6.09 5.45
CA ILE A 100 -0.56 -5.87 6.66
C ILE A 100 -0.10 -4.61 7.40
N GLU A 101 1.20 -4.40 7.60
CA GLU A 101 1.72 -3.18 8.21
C GLU A 101 1.33 -1.92 7.41
N GLY A 102 1.34 -2.00 6.08
CA GLY A 102 0.87 -0.92 5.21
C GLY A 102 -0.62 -0.63 5.39
N ILE A 103 -1.45 -1.67 5.52
CA ILE A 103 -2.89 -1.53 5.81
C ILE A 103 -3.10 -0.88 7.18
N GLN A 104 -2.34 -1.28 8.19
CA GLN A 104 -2.41 -0.67 9.53
C GLN A 104 -2.03 0.81 9.52
N ALA A 105 -1.00 1.18 8.76
CA ALA A 105 -0.61 2.57 8.59
C ALA A 105 -1.72 3.39 7.90
N TYR A 106 -2.30 2.85 6.82
CA TYR A 106 -3.44 3.45 6.12
C TYR A 106 -4.62 3.70 7.08
N GLU A 107 -5.01 2.70 7.87
CA GLU A 107 -6.10 2.82 8.82
C GLU A 107 -5.80 3.83 9.95
N LYS A 108 -4.56 3.85 10.47
CA LYS A 108 -4.15 4.86 11.45
C LYS A 108 -4.27 6.27 10.88
N ILE A 109 -3.81 6.50 9.64
CA ILE A 109 -3.95 7.79 8.94
C ILE A 109 -5.42 8.16 8.79
N ARG A 110 -6.28 7.22 8.37
CA ARG A 110 -7.71 7.42 8.21
C ARG A 110 -8.39 7.82 9.52
N ILE A 111 -8.04 7.15 10.62
CA ILE A 111 -8.55 7.47 11.96
C ILE A 111 -8.10 8.87 12.39
N LEU A 112 -6.82 9.21 12.21
CA LEU A 112 -6.27 10.51 12.58
C LEU A 112 -6.88 11.65 11.78
N ARG A 113 -7.14 11.47 10.48
CA ARG A 113 -7.82 12.47 9.65
C ARG A 113 -9.23 12.79 10.13
N ASN A 114 -9.91 11.82 10.74
CA ASN A 114 -11.27 11.96 11.29
C ASN A 114 -11.29 12.20 12.80
N ALA A 115 -10.13 12.37 13.45
CA ALA A 115 -10.06 12.51 14.90
C ALA A 115 -10.68 13.82 15.41
N THR A 116 -11.44 13.71 16.48
CA THR A 116 -12.02 14.84 17.21
C THR A 116 -11.51 14.90 18.64
N ASP A 117 -11.55 16.09 19.24
CA ASP A 117 -11.31 16.23 20.68
C ASP A 117 -12.52 15.77 21.51
N LYS A 118 -12.38 15.79 22.85
CA LYS A 118 -13.47 15.43 23.78
C LYS A 118 -14.74 16.29 23.64
N ARG A 119 -14.66 17.42 22.93
CA ARG A 119 -15.79 18.32 22.66
C ARG A 119 -16.32 18.20 21.23
N GLY A 120 -15.88 17.16 20.48
CA GLY A 120 -16.29 16.91 19.10
C GLY A 120 -15.62 17.83 18.06
N ARG A 121 -14.62 18.65 18.41
CA ARG A 121 -13.90 19.52 17.47
C ARG A 121 -12.81 18.73 16.78
N SER A 122 -12.69 18.92 15.46
CA SER A 122 -11.63 18.28 14.67
C SER A 122 -10.24 18.61 15.22
N LYS A 123 -9.41 17.60 15.44
CA LYS A 123 -8.00 17.76 15.85
C LYS A 123 -7.10 18.23 14.72
N ASN A 124 -7.59 18.24 13.48
CA ASN A 124 -6.92 18.75 12.27
C ASN A 124 -5.45 18.32 12.13
N TYR A 125 -5.19 17.03 12.12
CA TYR A 125 -3.86 16.49 11.81
C TYR A 125 -3.53 16.46 10.31
N GLY A 126 -4.44 16.92 9.44
CA GLY A 126 -4.35 16.80 7.99
C GLY A 126 -3.01 17.28 7.42
N LYS A 127 -2.62 18.53 7.70
CA LYS A 127 -1.36 19.09 7.18
C LYS A 127 -0.11 18.32 7.59
N GLN A 128 -0.08 17.78 8.82
CA GLN A 128 1.05 16.99 9.31
C GLN A 128 1.09 15.62 8.63
N LEU A 129 -0.07 14.98 8.45
CA LEU A 129 -0.18 13.72 7.71
C LEU A 129 0.17 13.89 6.24
N ASP A 130 -0.30 14.96 5.60
CA ASP A 130 0.02 15.24 4.19
C ASP A 130 1.53 15.43 3.99
N LYS A 131 2.20 16.13 4.91
CA LYS A 131 3.66 16.27 4.89
C LYS A 131 4.40 14.93 4.99
N ILE A 132 3.92 13.99 5.81
CA ILE A 132 4.49 12.64 5.88
C ILE A 132 4.27 11.91 4.54
N LEU A 133 3.10 12.06 3.95
CA LEU A 133 2.69 11.38 2.72
C LEU A 133 3.37 11.92 1.46
N GLU A 134 3.90 13.15 1.46
CA GLU A 134 4.66 13.72 0.35
C GLU A 134 5.81 12.82 -0.11
N ALA A 135 6.43 12.09 0.83
CA ALA A 135 7.55 11.18 0.54
C ALA A 135 7.16 9.92 -0.28
N PHE A 136 5.87 9.64 -0.42
CA PHE A 136 5.39 8.44 -1.10
C PHE A 136 5.08 8.73 -2.58
N ASP A 137 6.12 9.00 -3.36
CA ASP A 137 6.03 9.18 -4.82
C ASP A 137 6.65 7.98 -5.55
N PRO A 138 5.84 7.15 -6.21
CA PRO A 138 6.34 5.98 -6.93
C PRO A 138 7.33 6.31 -8.05
N LEU A 139 7.29 7.51 -8.61
CA LEU A 139 8.19 7.94 -9.69
C LEU A 139 9.63 8.14 -9.20
N THR A 140 9.80 8.46 -7.92
CA THR A 140 11.10 8.68 -7.29
C THR A 140 11.61 7.46 -6.51
N LEU A 141 10.80 6.39 -6.42
CA LEU A 141 11.10 5.21 -5.64
C LEU A 141 12.24 4.39 -6.26
N THR A 142 13.29 4.18 -5.49
CA THR A 142 14.42 3.31 -5.81
C THR A 142 14.41 2.04 -4.94
N PRO A 143 15.13 0.96 -5.30
CA PRO A 143 15.22 -0.23 -4.45
C PRO A 143 15.72 0.05 -3.03
N ALA A 144 16.63 1.00 -2.88
CA ALA A 144 17.20 1.36 -1.58
C ALA A 144 16.30 2.29 -0.76
N SER A 145 15.49 3.15 -1.41
CA SER A 145 14.77 4.23 -0.73
C SER A 145 13.48 3.77 -0.04
N ALA A 146 12.84 2.68 -0.47
CA ALA A 146 11.57 2.21 0.10
C ALA A 146 11.66 2.00 1.61
N THR A 147 12.73 1.36 2.08
CA THR A 147 12.94 1.07 3.50
C THR A 147 13.08 2.35 4.32
N ASP A 148 13.86 3.31 3.84
CA ASP A 148 14.11 4.56 4.57
C ASP A 148 12.86 5.45 4.62
N VAL A 149 12.15 5.54 3.49
CA VAL A 149 10.88 6.30 3.41
C VAL A 149 9.86 5.74 4.41
N VAL A 150 9.61 4.43 4.36
CA VAL A 150 8.65 3.78 5.26
C VAL A 150 9.07 3.90 6.72
N LYS A 151 10.34 3.63 7.05
CA LYS A 151 10.86 3.74 8.41
C LYS A 151 10.67 5.14 8.99
N LYS A 152 11.04 6.17 8.21
CA LYS A 152 10.89 7.57 8.63
C LYS A 152 9.42 7.93 8.83
N ALA A 153 8.56 7.56 7.89
CA ALA A 153 7.12 7.83 7.97
C ALA A 153 6.47 7.17 9.20
N LYS A 154 6.85 5.91 9.52
CA LYS A 154 6.38 5.22 10.74
C LYS A 154 6.81 5.95 12.01
N GLN A 155 8.06 6.41 12.07
CA GLN A 155 8.55 7.17 13.22
C GLN A 155 7.76 8.46 13.41
N GLU A 156 7.45 9.17 12.34
CA GLU A 156 6.66 10.40 12.39
C GLU A 156 5.19 10.11 12.74
N LEU A 157 4.58 9.09 12.12
CA LEU A 157 3.20 8.69 12.41
C LEU A 157 3.00 8.20 13.86
N ASN A 158 4.03 7.67 14.50
CA ASN A 158 3.96 7.20 15.89
C ASN A 158 4.04 8.33 16.94
N ARG A 159 4.21 9.57 16.52
CA ARG A 159 4.17 10.74 17.42
C ARG A 159 2.76 11.27 17.69
N PHE A 160 1.76 10.77 16.93
CA PHE A 160 0.33 11.05 17.15
C PHE A 160 -0.27 10.09 18.16
#